data_56ee988c8e47626bfcbba9925e9157d8
#
_entry.id   56ee988c8e47626bfcbba9925e9157d8
#
_cell.length_a   1.000
_cell.length_b   1.000
_cell.length_c   1.000
_cell.angle_alpha   90.00
_cell.angle_beta   90.00
_cell.angle_gamma   90.00
#
_symmetry.space_group_name_H-M   'P 1'
#
loop_
_entity.id
_entity.type
_entity.pdbx_description
1 polymer ?
#
loop_
_entity_poly.entity_id
_entity_poly.type
_entity_poly.pdbx_seq_one_letter_code
_entity_poly.pdbx_strand_id
1 'polypeptide(L)' 'GYSKMILDSILSVKDFYKKCGFIEEGEIFKRVGIDHIRMSLKF' A
#
# COMPACT_ATOMS: atom_id res chain seq x y z
N GLY A 1 1.07 -11.02 -20.54
CA GLY A 1 1.69 -10.53 -19.35
C GLY A 1 0.66 -10.01 -18.36
N TYR A 2 1.11 -9.61 -17.27
CA TYR A 2 0.24 -9.03 -16.25
C TYR A 2 0.84 -7.72 -15.77
N SER A 3 0.00 -6.89 -15.20
CA SER A 3 0.42 -5.61 -14.67
C SER A 3 0.21 -5.58 -13.16
N LYS A 4 1.06 -4.83 -12.50
CA LYS A 4 1.00 -4.69 -11.06
C LYS A 4 1.35 -3.26 -10.70
N MET A 5 0.54 -2.65 -9.85
CA MET A 5 0.80 -1.31 -9.36
C MET A 5 1.22 -1.39 -7.91
N ILE A 6 2.30 -0.71 -7.58
CA ILE A 6 2.81 -0.68 -6.20
C ILE A 6 2.82 0.76 -5.73
N LEU A 7 2.36 0.98 -4.53
CA LEU A 7 2.39 2.31 -3.92
C LEU A 7 2.71 2.19 -2.43
N ASP A 8 3.14 3.30 -1.86
CA ASP A 8 3.37 3.40 -0.43
C ASP A 8 2.25 4.26 0.13
N SER A 9 1.46 3.68 1.00
CA SER A 9 0.31 4.35 1.59
C SER A 9 0.63 4.79 3.01
N ILE A 10 0.14 5.96 3.38
CA ILE A 10 0.16 6.35 4.79
C ILE A 10 -0.77 5.39 5.53
N LEU A 11 -0.35 4.94 6.71
CA LEU A 11 -1.10 3.93 7.43
C LEU A 11 -2.55 4.35 7.67
N SER A 12 -2.78 5.63 7.86
CA SER A 12 -4.12 6.14 8.16
C SER A 12 -5.08 6.04 6.96
N VAL A 13 -4.56 5.89 5.74
CA VAL A 13 -5.43 5.78 4.56
C VAL A 13 -5.37 4.41 3.90
N LYS A 14 -4.71 3.44 4.54
CA LYS A 14 -4.57 2.12 3.93
C LYS A 14 -5.92 1.45 3.69
N ASP A 15 -6.88 1.69 4.57
CA ASP A 15 -8.20 1.06 4.42
C ASP A 15 -8.90 1.52 3.15
N PHE A 16 -8.67 2.76 2.75
CA PHE A 16 -9.20 3.26 1.50
C PHE A 16 -8.67 2.44 0.33
N TYR A 17 -7.36 2.19 0.32
CA TYR A 17 -6.75 1.42 -0.77
C TYR A 17 -7.17 -0.03 -0.73
N LYS A 18 -7.39 -0.59 0.45
CA LYS A 18 -7.87 -1.97 0.55
C LYS A 18 -9.25 -2.11 -0.09
N LYS A 19 -10.10 -1.10 0.06
CA LYS A 19 -11.41 -1.10 -0.57
C LYS A 19 -11.29 -1.01 -2.09
N CYS A 20 -10.21 -0.44 -2.59
CA CYS A 20 -9.97 -0.36 -4.03
C CYS A 20 -9.40 -1.65 -4.60
N GLY A 21 -9.08 -2.62 -3.75
CA GLY A 21 -8.54 -3.89 -4.21
C GLY A 21 -7.06 -4.07 -3.95
N PHE A 22 -6.41 -3.09 -3.34
CA PHE A 22 -5.00 -3.20 -2.99
C PHE A 22 -4.81 -4.15 -1.82
N ILE A 23 -3.66 -4.82 -1.80
CA ILE A 23 -3.29 -5.69 -0.69
C ILE A 23 -2.01 -5.16 -0.06
N GLU A 24 -1.85 -5.43 1.22
CA GLU A 24 -0.66 -5.02 1.94
C GLU A 24 0.51 -5.92 1.56
N GLU A 25 1.65 -5.32 1.29
CA GLU A 25 2.86 -6.07 0.98
C GLU A 25 3.99 -5.59 1.87
N GLY A 26 4.60 -6.52 2.57
CA GLY A 26 5.73 -6.22 3.42
C GLY A 26 5.31 -5.69 4.78
N GLU A 27 6.22 -4.98 5.40
CA GLU A 27 6.04 -4.51 6.74
C GLU A 27 5.83 -3.01 6.77
N ILE A 28 5.28 -2.53 7.88
CA ILE A 28 5.13 -1.10 8.09
C ILE A 28 6.53 -0.48 8.24
N PHE A 29 6.73 0.63 7.55
CA PHE A 29 8.00 1.36 7.65
C PHE A 29 7.71 2.82 7.92
N LYS A 30 8.70 3.51 8.49
CA LYS A 30 8.55 4.91 8.86
C LYS A 30 9.31 5.77 7.86
N ARG A 31 8.64 6.81 7.37
CA ARG A 31 9.26 7.79 6.47
C ARG A 31 8.87 9.18 6.95
N VAL A 32 9.87 9.99 7.25
CA VAL A 32 9.67 11.35 7.76
C VAL A 32 8.78 11.32 9.01
N GLY A 33 8.99 10.31 9.87
CA GLY A 33 8.24 10.19 11.11
C GLY A 33 6.81 9.73 10.97
N ILE A 34 6.40 9.32 9.76
CA ILE A 34 5.03 8.88 9.50
C ILE A 34 5.06 7.41 9.08
N ASP A 35 4.18 6.63 9.68
CA ASP A 35 4.09 5.20 9.35
C ASP A 35 3.48 5.02 7.97
N HIS A 36 4.15 4.20 7.16
CA HIS A 36 3.72 3.86 5.82
C HIS A 36 3.66 2.36 5.65
N ILE A 37 2.86 1.91 4.70
CA ILE A 37 2.83 0.50 4.31
C ILE A 37 2.78 0.41 2.80
N ARG A 38 3.51 -0.56 2.24
CA ARG A 38 3.51 -0.80 0.81
C ARG A 38 2.29 -1.61 0.44
N MET A 39 1.62 -1.19 -0.61
CA MET A 39 0.44 -1.87 -1.09
C MET A 39 0.55 -2.12 -2.58
N SER A 40 -0.08 -3.18 -3.05
CA SER A 40 -0.03 -3.53 -4.46
C SER A 40 -1.40 -3.91 -4.97
N LEU A 41 -1.58 -3.72 -6.27
CA LEU A 41 -2.81 -4.08 -6.98
C LEU A 41 -2.40 -4.79 -8.26
N LYS A 42 -2.97 -5.97 -8.48
CA LYS A 42 -2.74 -6.72 -9.72
C LYS A 42 -3.91 -6.50 -10.66
N PHE A 43 -3.59 -6.33 -11.93
CA PHE A 43 -4.59 -6.19 -12.97
C PHE A 43 -4.71 -7.42 -13.82
#